data_260807663f27a784920a3aaf13464e2a
#
_entry.id   260807663f27a784920a3aaf13464e2a
#
_cell.length_a   1.000
_cell.length_b   1.000
_cell.length_c   1.000
_cell.angle_alpha   90.00
_cell.angle_beta   90.00
_cell.angle_gamma   90.00
#
_symmetry.space_group_name_H-M   'P 1'
#
loop_
_entity.id
_entity.type
_entity.pdbx_description
1 polymer ?
#
loop_
_entity_poly.entity_id
_entity_poly.type
_entity_poly.pdbx_seq_one_letter_code
_entity_poly.pdbx_strand_id
1 'polypeptide(L)'
;MKSPSLKNICRIMVAGVAFSTLLLPAGLPAQQSKPWEQISVPKLHQFNPHQPKRIQLKNGIVIFLQEDHELPFVSGSVLIPGGGRDEDPAKTGLVSLYGQTWRTSGTGKMSGDAMDDLLESKAAHIESEGGEDSTSVSWESLKGDTDQVFALAVDLLFHPKFNAEKLQLAQQQEATAIVRRNDDEGEIAGRESTKLVYGADSPYTRQTELATIGAVTLGDLQAWHDRTLGGKLIVSVSGDFEPAAMEAKLRAAFEGLPPVKPLPARHDAFHDTQPGVFFIYKEDVNQSNVQIVGLGTDRHNPDVPTLAVMNDILGGGFASRLFQKVRTELGLAYAVGGGIGFSYDHPATFRVDVLTKSASTVDATKAALAEIAGLSTRPFTDDELKRAKDDLLNSFLFRYDTRDKVLAERVLLEFYGYPADYLETYKTALEKVTVADLNTAAKKYIHPNKLAVLVVGNGPEIKPGLDTLDLGTVKTVDITIPQPKASAAEEKK
;
A
#
# COMPACT_ATOMS: atom_id res chain seq x y z
N MET A 1 -10.30 70.48 24.29
CA MET A 1 -9.75 71.76 24.85
C MET A 1 -8.22 71.71 24.81
N LYS A 2 -7.66 72.56 24.00
CA LYS A 2 -6.39 73.33 24.11
C LYS A 2 -5.09 72.60 24.39
N SER A 3 -4.29 72.52 23.33
CA SER A 3 -2.84 72.69 23.30
C SER A 3 -2.42 74.03 23.92
N PRO A 4 -1.20 74.29 24.37
CA PRO A 4 -0.12 74.72 23.49
C PRO A 4 1.28 74.22 23.95
N SER A 5 2.25 74.13 23.09
CA SER A 5 3.13 74.96 22.27
C SER A 5 4.40 75.46 22.97
N LEU A 6 5.52 75.05 22.43
CA LEU A 6 6.68 75.79 21.93
C LEU A 6 7.72 76.47 22.89
N LYS A 7 8.99 76.11 22.56
CA LYS A 7 10.20 76.95 22.38
C LYS A 7 11.03 77.35 23.63
N ASN A 8 12.27 77.07 23.70
CA ASN A 8 13.47 77.86 23.26
C ASN A 8 14.75 77.25 23.89
N ILE A 9 15.76 76.93 23.09
CA ILE A 9 17.00 77.64 22.67
C ILE A 9 17.96 77.92 23.83
N CYS A 10 19.15 77.38 23.85
CA CYS A 10 20.45 77.99 23.67
C CYS A 10 21.63 77.07 24.08
N ARG A 11 22.48 76.82 23.18
CA ARG A 11 23.95 76.98 23.08
C ARG A 11 24.77 76.97 24.38
N ILE A 12 25.89 76.14 24.42
CA ILE A 12 27.29 76.63 24.47
C ILE A 12 28.29 75.45 24.58
N MET A 13 29.24 75.39 23.64
CA MET A 13 30.67 75.06 23.64
C MET A 13 31.23 73.75 24.25
N VAL A 14 31.76 72.89 23.41
CA VAL A 14 33.19 72.56 23.13
C VAL A 14 34.08 72.29 24.35
N ALA A 15 34.48 71.03 24.49
CA ALA A 15 35.81 70.60 24.89
C ALA A 15 36.03 69.16 24.37
N GLY A 16 37.00 68.98 23.45
CA GLY A 16 37.36 67.68 22.89
C GLY A 16 38.16 66.85 23.89
N VAL A 17 37.77 65.61 24.00
CA VAL A 17 38.64 64.52 24.52
C VAL A 17 38.57 63.37 23.53
N ALA A 18 39.68 63.12 22.86
CA ALA A 18 39.87 61.98 22.01
C ALA A 18 39.89 60.71 22.88
N PHE A 19 38.83 59.94 22.79
CA PHE A 19 38.80 58.56 23.36
C PHE A 19 38.97 57.58 22.21
N SER A 20 40.16 56.99 22.14
CA SER A 20 40.47 55.84 21.25
C SER A 20 39.63 54.63 21.73
N THR A 21 38.49 54.39 21.10
CA THR A 21 37.73 53.16 21.31
C THR A 21 38.40 52.04 20.52
N LEU A 22 39.05 51.11 21.21
CA LEU A 22 39.37 49.79 20.71
C LEU A 22 38.08 49.13 20.26
N LEU A 23 37.91 48.93 18.94
CA LEU A 23 36.94 48.04 18.35
C LEU A 23 37.33 46.60 18.71
N LEU A 24 36.81 46.06 19.79
CA LEU A 24 36.71 44.63 20.00
C LEU A 24 35.74 44.06 18.96
N PRO A 25 36.10 43.03 18.22
CA PRO A 25 35.14 42.39 17.32
C PRO A 25 33.98 41.88 18.17
N ALA A 26 32.76 42.36 17.89
CA ALA A 26 31.56 41.80 18.45
C ALA A 26 31.55 40.33 18.05
N GLY A 27 31.74 39.42 19.02
CA GLY A 27 31.59 37.99 18.80
C GLY A 27 30.20 37.76 18.22
N LEU A 28 30.15 37.10 17.06
CA LEU A 28 28.91 36.58 16.51
C LEU A 28 28.19 35.85 17.66
N PRO A 29 26.89 36.08 17.89
CA PRO A 29 26.18 35.33 18.89
C PRO A 29 26.35 33.84 18.54
N ALA A 30 26.95 33.09 19.46
CA ALA A 30 27.00 31.65 19.35
C ALA A 30 25.55 31.19 19.10
N GLN A 31 25.33 30.50 18.01
CA GLN A 31 24.05 29.94 17.65
C GLN A 31 23.55 29.14 18.86
N GLN A 32 22.62 29.68 19.62
CA GLN A 32 22.09 28.98 20.78
C GLN A 32 21.49 27.67 20.28
N SER A 33 22.03 26.54 20.75
CA SER A 33 21.49 25.24 20.45
C SER A 33 19.99 25.25 20.78
N LYS A 34 19.18 24.88 19.80
CA LYS A 34 17.72 24.89 19.97
C LYS A 34 17.36 23.91 21.11
N PRO A 35 16.39 24.24 21.98
CA PRO A 35 16.10 23.40 23.15
C PRO A 35 15.86 21.93 22.82
N TRP A 36 15.31 21.64 21.65
CA TRP A 36 15.06 20.27 21.18
C TRP A 36 16.32 19.51 20.77
N GLU A 37 17.41 20.19 20.43
CA GLU A 37 18.71 19.56 20.10
C GLU A 37 19.40 19.01 21.37
N GLN A 38 18.93 19.43 22.56
CA GLN A 38 19.44 18.99 23.86
C GLN A 38 18.66 17.81 24.45
N ILE A 39 17.56 17.42 23.80
CA ILE A 39 16.77 16.26 24.25
C ILE A 39 17.60 14.98 24.01
N SER A 40 17.93 14.30 25.10
CA SER A 40 18.58 12.99 24.99
C SER A 40 17.61 11.99 24.39
N VAL A 41 17.90 11.54 23.17
CA VAL A 41 17.13 10.45 22.54
C VAL A 41 17.63 9.14 23.17
N PRO A 42 16.77 8.38 23.88
CA PRO A 42 17.15 7.09 24.43
C PRO A 42 17.51 6.12 23.29
N LYS A 43 18.37 5.16 23.59
CA LYS A 43 18.63 4.07 22.64
C LYS A 43 17.35 3.30 22.40
N LEU A 44 17.11 2.93 21.14
CA LEU A 44 15.99 2.04 20.78
C LEU A 44 16.08 0.74 21.58
N HIS A 45 14.95 0.27 22.07
CA HIS A 45 14.85 -1.06 22.66
C HIS A 45 15.21 -2.13 21.65
N GLN A 46 15.76 -3.23 22.14
CA GLN A 46 16.02 -4.38 21.28
C GLN A 46 14.69 -4.88 20.70
N PHE A 47 14.64 -5.05 19.38
CA PHE A 47 13.49 -5.64 18.72
C PHE A 47 13.41 -7.12 19.08
N ASN A 48 12.44 -7.47 19.89
CA ASN A 48 12.19 -8.84 20.34
C ASN A 48 10.66 -9.04 20.47
N PRO A 49 9.93 -9.07 19.35
CA PRO A 49 8.47 -9.20 19.36
C PRO A 49 8.07 -10.59 19.87
N HIS A 50 6.96 -10.64 20.58
CA HIS A 50 6.38 -11.90 21.01
C HIS A 50 5.97 -12.72 19.77
N GLN A 51 6.56 -13.92 19.62
CA GLN A 51 6.34 -14.77 18.46
C GLN A 51 5.07 -15.62 18.64
N PRO A 52 4.19 -15.70 17.64
CA PRO A 52 3.07 -16.63 17.66
C PRO A 52 3.57 -18.08 17.62
N LYS A 53 2.85 -18.99 18.27
CA LYS A 53 3.12 -20.42 18.18
C LYS A 53 2.73 -20.94 16.80
N ARG A 54 3.69 -21.43 16.02
CA ARG A 54 3.46 -22.05 14.71
C ARG A 54 3.31 -23.56 14.87
N ILE A 55 2.24 -24.12 14.30
CA ILE A 55 1.92 -25.55 14.30
C ILE A 55 1.68 -25.98 12.85
N GLN A 56 2.30 -27.06 12.42
CA GLN A 56 2.01 -27.66 11.13
C GLN A 56 1.26 -28.98 11.35
N LEU A 57 0.08 -29.12 10.74
CA LEU A 57 -0.70 -30.34 10.77
C LEU A 57 -0.13 -31.38 9.81
N LYS A 58 -0.51 -32.66 10.00
CA LYS A 58 -0.03 -33.76 9.14
C LYS A 58 -0.45 -33.60 7.68
N ASN A 59 -1.58 -32.97 7.42
CA ASN A 59 -2.09 -32.69 6.10
C ASN A 59 -1.46 -31.45 5.44
N GLY A 60 -0.53 -30.75 6.12
CA GLY A 60 0.20 -29.59 5.58
C GLY A 60 -0.40 -28.23 5.93
N ILE A 61 -1.57 -28.16 6.55
CA ILE A 61 -2.18 -26.91 7.04
C ILE A 61 -1.29 -26.32 8.13
N VAL A 62 -1.09 -25.01 8.10
CA VAL A 62 -0.32 -24.28 9.11
C VAL A 62 -1.26 -23.49 10.00
N ILE A 63 -1.01 -23.54 11.29
CA ILE A 63 -1.77 -22.82 12.31
C ILE A 63 -0.81 -21.89 13.07
N PHE A 64 -1.22 -20.66 13.28
CA PHE A 64 -0.56 -19.70 14.16
C PHE A 64 -1.48 -19.38 15.34
N LEU A 65 -0.96 -19.46 16.55
CA LEU A 65 -1.66 -19.10 17.79
C LEU A 65 -0.92 -17.94 18.48
N GLN A 66 -1.64 -16.88 18.77
CA GLN A 66 -1.15 -15.70 19.47
C GLN A 66 -2.04 -15.42 20.69
N GLU A 67 -1.66 -15.96 21.84
CA GLU A 67 -2.35 -15.71 23.11
C GLU A 67 -2.18 -14.25 23.54
N ASP A 68 -3.30 -13.59 23.87
CA ASP A 68 -3.35 -12.22 24.38
C ASP A 68 -4.56 -12.05 25.32
N HIS A 69 -4.29 -11.70 26.58
CA HIS A 69 -5.32 -11.55 27.62
C HIS A 69 -5.63 -10.08 27.97
N GLU A 70 -5.18 -9.12 27.15
CA GLU A 70 -5.44 -7.68 27.42
C GLU A 70 -6.94 -7.36 27.31
N LEU A 71 -7.61 -7.95 26.34
CA LEU A 71 -9.03 -7.77 26.09
C LEU A 71 -9.73 -9.15 25.96
N PRO A 72 -11.00 -9.26 26.37
CA PRO A 72 -11.72 -10.53 26.33
C PRO A 72 -12.27 -10.86 24.92
N PHE A 73 -11.45 -10.70 23.89
CA PHE A 73 -11.78 -11.01 22.50
C PHE A 73 -10.96 -12.19 21.98
N VAL A 74 -11.52 -12.90 21.01
CA VAL A 74 -10.83 -13.91 20.23
C VAL A 74 -11.14 -13.64 18.75
N SER A 75 -10.08 -13.41 18.00
CA SER A 75 -10.13 -13.20 16.55
C SER A 75 -9.42 -14.34 15.83
N GLY A 76 -9.87 -14.69 14.65
CA GLY A 76 -9.16 -15.65 13.82
C GLY A 76 -9.41 -15.44 12.33
N SER A 77 -8.57 -16.09 11.52
CA SER A 77 -8.68 -16.03 10.07
C SER A 77 -8.18 -17.32 9.44
N VAL A 78 -8.79 -17.71 8.33
CA VAL A 78 -8.29 -18.74 7.43
C VAL A 78 -7.91 -18.05 6.12
N LEU A 79 -6.63 -18.03 5.80
CA LEU A 79 -6.09 -17.52 4.55
C LEU A 79 -5.92 -18.68 3.56
N ILE A 80 -6.49 -18.53 2.38
CA ILE A 80 -6.58 -19.54 1.34
C ILE A 80 -5.90 -19.01 0.08
N PRO A 81 -4.84 -19.64 -0.45
CA PRO A 81 -4.22 -19.23 -1.70
C PRO A 81 -5.18 -19.32 -2.89
N GLY A 82 -5.09 -18.37 -3.77
CA GLY A 82 -5.93 -18.21 -4.96
C GLY A 82 -6.78 -16.95 -4.86
N GLY A 83 -6.56 -16.06 -5.80
CA GLY A 83 -7.17 -14.74 -5.85
C GLY A 83 -7.46 -14.27 -7.28
N GLY A 84 -7.80 -13.01 -7.45
CA GLY A 84 -8.18 -12.42 -8.73
C GLY A 84 -7.14 -12.61 -9.84
N ARG A 85 -5.87 -12.77 -9.50
CA ARG A 85 -4.81 -13.08 -10.47
C ARG A 85 -4.91 -14.50 -11.05
N ASP A 86 -5.62 -15.41 -10.38
CA ASP A 86 -5.78 -16.82 -10.78
C ASP A 86 -7.12 -17.10 -11.46
N GLU A 87 -7.99 -16.11 -11.62
CA GLU A 87 -9.27 -16.25 -12.29
C GLU A 87 -9.15 -16.26 -13.81
N ASP A 88 -10.16 -16.80 -14.48
CA ASP A 88 -10.27 -16.76 -15.94
C ASP A 88 -10.44 -15.29 -16.39
N PRO A 89 -9.62 -14.76 -17.34
CA PRO A 89 -9.79 -13.43 -17.87
C PRO A 89 -11.20 -13.11 -18.36
N ALA A 90 -11.95 -14.09 -18.89
CA ALA A 90 -13.33 -13.92 -19.33
C ALA A 90 -14.32 -13.71 -18.17
N LYS A 91 -13.89 -13.99 -16.94
CA LYS A 91 -14.70 -13.86 -15.72
C LYS A 91 -14.00 -13.00 -14.66
N THR A 92 -13.19 -12.04 -15.11
CA THR A 92 -12.53 -11.10 -14.21
C THR A 92 -13.56 -10.43 -13.31
N GLY A 93 -13.32 -10.50 -11.99
CA GLY A 93 -14.25 -10.11 -10.94
C GLY A 93 -14.96 -11.29 -10.25
N LEU A 94 -14.73 -12.53 -10.70
CA LEU A 94 -15.25 -13.74 -10.05
C LEU A 94 -14.86 -13.78 -8.56
N VAL A 95 -13.60 -13.50 -8.25
CA VAL A 95 -13.08 -13.63 -6.88
C VAL A 95 -13.63 -12.54 -5.97
N SER A 96 -13.81 -11.32 -6.46
CA SER A 96 -14.48 -10.26 -5.72
C SER A 96 -15.95 -10.64 -5.43
N LEU A 97 -16.68 -11.06 -6.46
CA LEU A 97 -18.07 -11.52 -6.30
C LEU A 97 -18.17 -12.74 -5.38
N TYR A 98 -17.21 -13.67 -5.46
CA TYR A 98 -17.13 -14.82 -4.57
C TYR A 98 -16.98 -14.37 -3.10
N GLY A 99 -16.02 -13.50 -2.80
CA GLY A 99 -15.81 -12.97 -1.45
C GLY A 99 -17.06 -12.30 -0.90
N GLN A 100 -17.70 -11.41 -1.67
CA GLN A 100 -18.92 -10.71 -1.25
C GLN A 100 -20.12 -11.65 -1.06
N THR A 101 -20.26 -12.67 -1.92
CA THR A 101 -21.42 -13.57 -1.92
C THR A 101 -21.27 -14.69 -0.88
N TRP A 102 -20.05 -15.10 -0.57
CA TRP A 102 -19.77 -16.26 0.28
C TRP A 102 -20.41 -16.11 1.65
N ARG A 103 -20.03 -15.08 2.40
CA ARG A 103 -20.54 -14.83 3.74
C ARG A 103 -22.03 -14.42 3.72
N THR A 104 -22.43 -13.54 2.81
CA THR A 104 -23.79 -13.00 2.77
C THR A 104 -24.86 -14.03 2.38
N SER A 105 -24.46 -15.12 1.74
CA SER A 105 -25.37 -16.22 1.39
C SER A 105 -25.64 -17.19 2.54
N GLY A 106 -24.75 -17.24 3.54
CA GLY A 106 -24.84 -18.14 4.67
C GLY A 106 -24.41 -19.57 4.35
N THR A 107 -24.93 -20.51 5.13
CA THR A 107 -24.59 -21.95 5.07
C THR A 107 -25.81 -22.80 4.72
N GLY A 108 -25.59 -24.10 4.55
CA GLY A 108 -26.72 -25.07 4.42
C GLY A 108 -27.64 -25.12 5.62
N LYS A 109 -27.22 -24.64 6.79
CA LYS A 109 -27.98 -24.67 8.04
C LYS A 109 -28.56 -23.31 8.44
N MET A 110 -27.98 -22.21 7.99
CA MET A 110 -28.34 -20.86 8.42
C MET A 110 -28.25 -19.91 7.24
N SER A 111 -29.29 -19.11 6.97
CA SER A 111 -29.26 -18.07 5.94
C SER A 111 -28.30 -16.94 6.35
N GLY A 112 -27.84 -16.15 5.37
CA GLY A 112 -26.99 -14.99 5.63
C GLY A 112 -27.66 -14.00 6.59
N ASP A 113 -28.94 -13.68 6.38
CA ASP A 113 -29.69 -12.74 7.21
C ASP A 113 -29.85 -13.26 8.67
N ALA A 114 -30.13 -14.57 8.87
CA ALA A 114 -30.17 -15.16 10.21
C ALA A 114 -28.78 -15.20 10.88
N MET A 115 -27.71 -15.28 10.07
CA MET A 115 -26.34 -15.16 10.55
C MET A 115 -26.04 -13.73 10.99
N ASP A 116 -26.52 -12.73 10.26
CA ASP A 116 -26.39 -11.32 10.63
C ASP A 116 -27.06 -11.04 11.97
N ASP A 117 -28.33 -11.46 12.16
CA ASP A 117 -29.06 -11.29 13.41
C ASP A 117 -28.33 -11.93 14.60
N LEU A 118 -27.79 -13.14 14.41
CA LEU A 118 -27.03 -13.84 15.45
C LEU A 118 -25.74 -13.10 15.82
N LEU A 119 -24.95 -12.69 14.83
CA LEU A 119 -23.67 -12.02 15.04
C LEU A 119 -23.87 -10.64 15.68
N GLU A 120 -24.86 -9.86 15.22
CA GLU A 120 -25.20 -8.57 15.83
C GLU A 120 -25.60 -8.72 17.30
N SER A 121 -26.40 -9.74 17.63
CA SER A 121 -26.82 -10.00 19.02
C SER A 121 -25.66 -10.28 19.96
N LYS A 122 -24.49 -10.66 19.43
CA LYS A 122 -23.27 -11.03 20.17
C LYS A 122 -22.15 -10.02 20.03
N ALA A 123 -22.35 -8.92 19.28
CA ALA A 123 -21.28 -8.02 18.85
C ALA A 123 -20.09 -8.79 18.23
N ALA A 124 -20.39 -9.82 17.45
CA ALA A 124 -19.43 -10.69 16.79
C ALA A 124 -19.43 -10.42 15.27
N HIS A 125 -18.35 -10.80 14.61
CA HIS A 125 -18.18 -10.64 13.17
C HIS A 125 -17.69 -11.93 12.52
N ILE A 126 -18.21 -12.23 11.35
CA ILE A 126 -17.64 -13.21 10.40
C ILE A 126 -17.66 -12.53 9.04
N GLU A 127 -16.51 -12.48 8.38
CA GLU A 127 -16.39 -11.86 7.06
C GLU A 127 -15.69 -12.81 6.09
N SER A 128 -16.00 -12.66 4.80
CA SER A 128 -15.28 -13.32 3.72
C SER A 128 -14.79 -12.30 2.71
N GLU A 129 -13.58 -12.52 2.18
CA GLU A 129 -12.94 -11.60 1.26
C GLU A 129 -12.31 -12.37 0.09
N GLY A 130 -12.41 -11.80 -1.10
CA GLY A 130 -11.70 -12.23 -2.29
C GLY A 130 -10.68 -11.17 -2.69
N GLY A 131 -9.41 -11.43 -2.41
CA GLY A 131 -8.30 -10.55 -2.74
C GLY A 131 -7.59 -10.93 -4.05
N GLU A 132 -6.47 -10.27 -4.32
CA GLU A 132 -5.69 -10.49 -5.53
C GLU A 132 -4.95 -11.83 -5.55
N ASP A 133 -4.39 -12.25 -4.41
CA ASP A 133 -3.57 -13.47 -4.26
C ASP A 133 -4.23 -14.56 -3.43
N SER A 134 -5.24 -14.19 -2.65
CA SER A 134 -5.87 -15.08 -1.68
C SER A 134 -7.33 -14.75 -1.48
N THR A 135 -8.06 -15.72 -0.95
CA THR A 135 -9.37 -15.53 -0.34
C THR A 135 -9.26 -15.80 1.16
N SER A 136 -10.18 -15.26 1.95
CA SER A 136 -10.15 -15.46 3.40
C SER A 136 -11.53 -15.52 4.02
N VAL A 137 -11.61 -16.20 5.15
CA VAL A 137 -12.70 -16.07 6.12
C VAL A 137 -12.09 -15.65 7.45
N SER A 138 -12.62 -14.59 8.03
CA SER A 138 -12.21 -14.09 9.35
C SER A 138 -13.39 -14.09 10.31
N TRP A 139 -13.09 -14.14 11.61
CA TRP A 139 -14.10 -14.04 12.65
C TRP A 139 -13.54 -13.30 13.87
N GLU A 140 -14.43 -12.66 14.61
CA GLU A 140 -14.13 -12.06 15.89
C GLU A 140 -15.34 -12.17 16.83
N SER A 141 -15.08 -12.43 18.10
CA SER A 141 -16.10 -12.52 19.13
C SER A 141 -15.57 -12.23 20.52
N LEU A 142 -16.45 -11.94 21.45
CA LEU A 142 -16.13 -12.04 22.87
C LEU A 142 -15.73 -13.48 23.22
N LYS A 143 -14.82 -13.64 24.19
CA LYS A 143 -14.33 -14.94 24.67
C LYS A 143 -15.47 -15.93 24.99
N GLY A 144 -16.56 -15.46 25.60
CA GLY A 144 -17.71 -16.31 25.96
C GLY A 144 -18.50 -16.86 24.77
N ASP A 145 -18.39 -16.22 23.59
CA ASP A 145 -19.11 -16.59 22.37
C ASP A 145 -18.23 -17.29 21.34
N THR A 146 -16.93 -17.42 21.61
CA THR A 146 -15.92 -17.95 20.66
C THR A 146 -16.32 -19.33 20.10
N ASP A 147 -16.84 -20.22 20.91
CA ASP A 147 -17.18 -21.57 20.47
C ASP A 147 -18.28 -21.58 19.41
N GLN A 148 -19.30 -20.74 19.61
CA GLN A 148 -20.41 -20.64 18.68
C GLN A 148 -19.99 -19.93 17.38
N VAL A 149 -19.27 -18.81 17.51
CA VAL A 149 -18.84 -18.03 16.34
C VAL A 149 -17.81 -18.80 15.52
N PHE A 150 -16.84 -19.47 16.15
CA PHE A 150 -15.90 -20.34 15.47
C PHE A 150 -16.57 -21.51 14.74
N ALA A 151 -17.53 -22.18 15.38
CA ALA A 151 -18.28 -23.28 14.75
C ALA A 151 -19.04 -22.78 13.51
N LEU A 152 -19.60 -21.55 13.57
CA LEU A 152 -20.29 -20.94 12.46
C LEU A 152 -19.33 -20.54 11.32
N ALA A 153 -18.16 -19.99 11.66
CA ALA A 153 -17.10 -19.69 10.68
C ALA A 153 -16.60 -20.97 9.97
N VAL A 154 -16.41 -22.05 10.70
CA VAL A 154 -16.04 -23.37 10.14
C VAL A 154 -17.14 -23.93 9.24
N ASP A 155 -18.43 -23.80 9.63
CA ASP A 155 -19.55 -24.23 8.80
C ASP A 155 -19.64 -23.39 7.51
N LEU A 156 -19.42 -22.07 7.59
CA LEU A 156 -19.32 -21.19 6.42
C LEU A 156 -18.15 -21.58 5.50
N LEU A 157 -16.99 -21.88 6.10
CA LEU A 157 -15.79 -22.28 5.36
C LEU A 157 -16.01 -23.57 4.54
N PHE A 158 -16.69 -24.56 5.08
CA PHE A 158 -16.79 -25.87 4.45
C PHE A 158 -18.15 -26.18 3.80
N HIS A 159 -19.20 -25.47 4.17
CA HIS A 159 -20.57 -25.75 3.72
C HIS A 159 -21.33 -24.47 3.32
N PRO A 160 -20.72 -23.58 2.51
CA PRO A 160 -21.42 -22.39 2.06
C PRO A 160 -22.62 -22.77 1.19
N LYS A 161 -23.60 -21.88 1.16
CA LYS A 161 -24.74 -22.02 0.27
C LYS A 161 -24.87 -20.75 -0.55
N PHE A 162 -24.23 -20.72 -1.71
CA PHE A 162 -24.32 -19.55 -2.59
C PHE A 162 -25.76 -19.29 -3.04
N ASN A 163 -26.17 -18.02 -2.96
CA ASN A 163 -27.55 -17.59 -3.21
C ASN A 163 -27.59 -16.65 -4.44
N ALA A 164 -28.54 -16.88 -5.34
CA ALA A 164 -28.68 -16.11 -6.55
C ALA A 164 -29.00 -14.63 -6.31
N GLU A 165 -29.81 -14.32 -5.29
CA GLU A 165 -30.16 -12.93 -4.95
C GLU A 165 -28.92 -12.18 -4.41
N LYS A 166 -28.09 -12.83 -3.58
CA LYS A 166 -26.86 -12.22 -3.05
C LYS A 166 -25.82 -12.04 -4.16
N LEU A 167 -25.68 -12.99 -5.09
CA LEU A 167 -24.82 -12.82 -6.27
C LEU A 167 -25.29 -11.65 -7.13
N GLN A 168 -26.59 -11.56 -7.40
CA GLN A 168 -27.15 -10.45 -8.19
C GLN A 168 -26.90 -9.10 -7.50
N LEU A 169 -27.05 -9.04 -6.17
CA LEU A 169 -26.76 -7.82 -5.41
C LEU A 169 -25.26 -7.44 -5.51
N ALA A 170 -24.36 -8.40 -5.35
CA ALA A 170 -22.92 -8.19 -5.50
C ALA A 170 -22.57 -7.70 -6.93
N GLN A 171 -23.17 -8.31 -7.97
CA GLN A 171 -22.99 -7.87 -9.36
C GLN A 171 -23.48 -6.44 -9.58
N GLN A 172 -24.60 -6.03 -8.96
CA GLN A 172 -25.10 -4.64 -9.05
C GLN A 172 -24.17 -3.64 -8.34
N GLN A 173 -23.61 -4.02 -7.21
CA GLN A 173 -22.65 -3.19 -6.48
C GLN A 173 -21.37 -3.01 -7.31
N GLU A 174 -20.80 -4.10 -7.84
CA GLU A 174 -19.65 -4.05 -8.74
C GLU A 174 -19.93 -3.24 -10.00
N ALA A 175 -21.09 -3.40 -10.62
CA ALA A 175 -21.48 -2.60 -11.77
C ALA A 175 -21.50 -1.10 -11.46
N THR A 176 -21.97 -0.73 -10.27
CA THR A 176 -21.95 0.66 -9.81
C THR A 176 -20.50 1.17 -9.63
N ALA A 177 -19.63 0.37 -9.05
CA ALA A 177 -18.20 0.69 -8.91
C ALA A 177 -17.52 0.85 -10.27
N ILE A 178 -17.79 -0.05 -11.23
CA ILE A 178 -17.27 0.03 -12.59
C ILE A 178 -17.70 1.34 -13.28
N VAL A 179 -18.97 1.72 -13.20
CA VAL A 179 -19.48 2.95 -13.83
C VAL A 179 -18.82 4.20 -13.22
N ARG A 180 -18.47 4.17 -11.96
CA ARG A 180 -17.86 5.28 -11.22
C ARG A 180 -16.34 5.26 -11.17
N ARG A 181 -15.67 4.25 -11.74
CA ARG A 181 -14.21 4.06 -11.63
C ARG A 181 -13.35 5.19 -12.23
N ASN A 182 -13.98 6.12 -12.96
CA ASN A 182 -13.34 7.29 -13.55
C ASN A 182 -13.75 8.61 -12.86
N ASP A 183 -14.36 8.54 -11.67
CA ASP A 183 -14.77 9.74 -10.93
C ASP A 183 -13.55 10.43 -10.27
N ASP A 184 -12.57 9.66 -9.76
CA ASP A 184 -11.40 10.17 -9.04
C ASP A 184 -10.13 10.11 -9.89
N GLU A 185 -9.39 11.23 -9.97
CA GLU A 185 -8.17 11.34 -10.79
C GLU A 185 -7.00 10.52 -10.24
N GLY A 186 -6.93 10.31 -8.94
CA GLY A 186 -5.89 9.49 -8.30
C GLY A 186 -6.09 8.01 -8.57
N GLU A 187 -7.35 7.53 -8.50
CA GLU A 187 -7.71 6.15 -8.84
C GLU A 187 -7.45 5.86 -10.32
N ILE A 188 -7.81 6.79 -11.22
CA ILE A 188 -7.47 6.71 -12.64
C ILE A 188 -5.96 6.60 -12.83
N ALA A 189 -5.20 7.51 -12.20
CA ALA A 189 -3.75 7.55 -12.33
C ALA A 189 -3.11 6.24 -11.82
N GLY A 190 -3.51 5.74 -10.65
CA GLY A 190 -3.00 4.50 -10.07
C GLY A 190 -3.26 3.29 -10.96
N ARG A 191 -4.47 3.15 -11.46
CA ARG A 191 -4.90 2.06 -12.35
C ARG A 191 -4.16 2.08 -13.69
N GLU A 192 -4.16 3.21 -14.36
CA GLU A 192 -3.60 3.29 -15.72
C GLU A 192 -2.05 3.29 -15.70
N SER A 193 -1.42 3.84 -14.66
CA SER A 193 0.03 3.73 -14.51
C SER A 193 0.50 2.30 -14.27
N THR A 194 -0.26 1.50 -13.52
CA THR A 194 0.03 0.08 -13.31
C THR A 194 -0.02 -0.69 -14.64
N LYS A 195 -0.97 -0.36 -15.53
CA LYS A 195 -1.01 -0.92 -16.90
C LYS A 195 0.20 -0.54 -17.73
N LEU A 196 0.74 0.68 -17.58
CA LEU A 196 1.97 1.08 -18.28
C LEU A 196 3.18 0.25 -17.84
N VAL A 197 3.20 -0.23 -16.59
CA VAL A 197 4.31 -1.02 -16.05
C VAL A 197 4.18 -2.50 -16.40
N TYR A 198 3.00 -3.10 -16.17
CA TYR A 198 2.83 -4.55 -16.32
C TYR A 198 2.24 -4.97 -17.66
N GLY A 199 1.71 -4.02 -18.45
CA GLY A 199 0.95 -4.30 -19.67
C GLY A 199 -0.54 -4.52 -19.41
N ALA A 200 -1.36 -4.29 -20.42
CA ALA A 200 -2.83 -4.35 -20.29
C ALA A 200 -3.36 -5.79 -20.09
N ASP A 201 -2.63 -6.78 -20.62
CA ASP A 201 -3.03 -8.20 -20.55
C ASP A 201 -2.48 -8.93 -19.31
N SER A 202 -1.73 -8.24 -18.47
CA SER A 202 -1.16 -8.80 -17.26
C SER A 202 -2.24 -9.18 -16.24
N PRO A 203 -2.10 -10.29 -15.49
CA PRO A 203 -2.99 -10.61 -14.38
C PRO A 203 -2.98 -9.53 -13.27
N TYR A 204 -1.92 -8.71 -13.21
CA TYR A 204 -1.77 -7.60 -12.24
C TYR A 204 -2.51 -6.31 -12.65
N THR A 205 -3.10 -6.28 -13.86
CA THR A 205 -3.77 -5.09 -14.41
C THR A 205 -5.17 -5.37 -14.93
N ARG A 206 -5.63 -6.61 -14.80
CA ARG A 206 -7.00 -6.98 -15.19
C ARG A 206 -8.01 -6.14 -14.45
N GLN A 207 -9.02 -5.72 -15.19
CA GLN A 207 -10.12 -4.92 -14.67
C GLN A 207 -11.42 -5.66 -14.79
N THR A 208 -12.25 -5.54 -13.76
CA THR A 208 -13.65 -5.95 -13.85
C THR A 208 -14.38 -5.09 -14.88
N GLU A 209 -15.17 -5.74 -15.71
CA GLU A 209 -16.01 -5.09 -16.69
C GLU A 209 -17.47 -5.56 -16.55
N LEU A 210 -18.43 -4.76 -16.98
CA LEU A 210 -19.83 -5.14 -16.92
C LEU A 210 -20.11 -6.50 -17.57
N ALA A 211 -19.39 -6.81 -18.66
CA ALA A 211 -19.52 -8.08 -19.36
C ALA A 211 -18.93 -9.25 -18.53
N THR A 212 -17.77 -9.07 -17.91
CA THR A 212 -17.10 -10.15 -17.17
C THR A 212 -17.83 -10.51 -15.88
N ILE A 213 -18.28 -9.50 -15.11
CA ILE A 213 -19.08 -9.75 -13.88
C ILE A 213 -20.46 -10.35 -14.24
N GLY A 214 -21.08 -9.93 -15.34
CA GLY A 214 -22.34 -10.49 -15.81
C GLY A 214 -22.23 -11.96 -16.27
N ALA A 215 -21.03 -12.43 -16.62
CA ALA A 215 -20.79 -13.82 -17.01
C ALA A 215 -20.60 -14.78 -15.81
N VAL A 216 -20.45 -14.26 -14.59
CA VAL A 216 -20.26 -15.07 -13.38
C VAL A 216 -21.56 -15.68 -12.93
N THR A 217 -21.55 -16.99 -12.66
CA THR A 217 -22.70 -17.79 -12.23
C THR A 217 -22.45 -18.38 -10.83
N LEU A 218 -23.51 -18.89 -10.19
CA LEU A 218 -23.39 -19.64 -8.92
C LEU A 218 -22.50 -20.87 -9.07
N GLY A 219 -22.53 -21.52 -10.25
CA GLY A 219 -21.64 -22.66 -10.54
C GLY A 219 -20.16 -22.27 -10.53
N ASP A 220 -19.84 -21.05 -10.96
CA ASP A 220 -18.47 -20.53 -10.92
C ASP A 220 -18.00 -20.26 -9.50
N LEU A 221 -18.87 -19.71 -8.64
CA LEU A 221 -18.57 -19.50 -7.23
C LEU A 221 -18.29 -20.82 -6.52
N GLN A 222 -19.13 -21.84 -6.77
CA GLN A 222 -18.94 -23.17 -6.20
C GLN A 222 -17.64 -23.81 -6.72
N ALA A 223 -17.38 -23.75 -8.01
CA ALA A 223 -16.15 -24.30 -8.60
C ALA A 223 -14.89 -23.61 -8.06
N TRP A 224 -14.95 -22.31 -7.83
CA TRP A 224 -13.85 -21.55 -7.20
C TRP A 224 -13.62 -22.02 -5.77
N HIS A 225 -14.69 -22.14 -5.00
CA HIS A 225 -14.65 -22.62 -3.61
C HIS A 225 -14.02 -24.01 -3.50
N ASP A 226 -14.50 -24.97 -4.30
CA ASP A 226 -14.00 -26.35 -4.29
C ASP A 226 -12.53 -26.43 -4.71
N ARG A 227 -12.09 -25.58 -5.65
CA ARG A 227 -10.70 -25.48 -6.10
C ARG A 227 -9.78 -24.96 -5.02
N THR A 228 -10.17 -23.89 -4.33
CA THR A 228 -9.29 -23.16 -3.40
C THR A 228 -9.17 -23.86 -2.05
N LEU A 229 -10.22 -24.47 -1.54
CA LEU A 229 -10.17 -25.27 -0.28
C LEU A 229 -9.24 -26.47 -0.35
N GLY A 230 -8.92 -26.98 -1.54
CA GLY A 230 -7.92 -28.03 -1.72
C GLY A 230 -6.46 -27.55 -1.58
N GLY A 231 -6.24 -26.23 -1.47
CA GLY A 231 -4.93 -25.61 -1.37
C GLY A 231 -4.33 -25.59 0.04
N LYS A 232 -3.17 -24.93 0.18
CA LYS A 232 -2.51 -24.72 1.47
C LYS A 232 -3.30 -23.69 2.29
N LEU A 233 -3.95 -24.13 3.37
CA LEU A 233 -4.62 -23.23 4.28
C LEU A 233 -3.64 -22.74 5.35
N ILE A 234 -3.75 -21.47 5.73
CA ILE A 234 -3.07 -20.90 6.89
C ILE A 234 -4.13 -20.37 7.83
N VAL A 235 -4.19 -20.93 9.03
CA VAL A 235 -5.15 -20.55 10.07
C VAL A 235 -4.42 -19.73 11.12
N SER A 236 -4.95 -18.58 11.49
CA SER A 236 -4.39 -17.77 12.58
C SER A 236 -5.47 -17.45 13.61
N VAL A 237 -5.12 -17.49 14.88
CA VAL A 237 -6.00 -17.11 15.99
C VAL A 237 -5.23 -16.27 16.99
N SER A 238 -5.81 -15.14 17.40
CA SER A 238 -5.29 -14.23 18.41
C SER A 238 -6.35 -13.95 19.47
N GLY A 239 -5.92 -13.68 20.70
CA GLY A 239 -6.79 -13.19 21.77
C GLY A 239 -6.79 -14.03 23.06
N ASP A 240 -7.85 -13.86 23.86
CA ASP A 240 -7.98 -14.41 25.18
C ASP A 240 -8.50 -15.86 25.17
N PHE A 241 -7.58 -16.81 25.01
CA PHE A 241 -7.86 -18.24 25.03
C PHE A 241 -6.75 -19.03 25.71
N GLU A 242 -7.07 -20.25 26.14
CA GLU A 242 -6.09 -21.24 26.60
C GLU A 242 -5.45 -21.93 25.38
N PRO A 243 -4.13 -21.83 25.16
CA PRO A 243 -3.46 -22.31 23.94
C PRO A 243 -3.71 -23.80 23.64
N ALA A 244 -3.67 -24.66 24.66
CA ALA A 244 -3.89 -26.10 24.46
C ALA A 244 -5.32 -26.44 24.05
N ALA A 245 -6.30 -25.74 24.62
CA ALA A 245 -7.71 -25.92 24.26
C ALA A 245 -8.00 -25.41 22.84
N MET A 246 -7.45 -24.24 22.47
CA MET A 246 -7.60 -23.69 21.12
C MET A 246 -6.90 -24.58 20.08
N GLU A 247 -5.69 -25.06 20.35
CA GLU A 247 -5.01 -26.01 19.46
C GLU A 247 -5.84 -27.28 19.25
N ALA A 248 -6.40 -27.89 20.31
CA ALA A 248 -7.24 -29.06 20.19
C ALA A 248 -8.49 -28.81 19.33
N LYS A 249 -9.13 -27.65 19.49
CA LYS A 249 -10.29 -27.22 18.71
C LYS A 249 -9.94 -27.07 17.23
N LEU A 250 -8.84 -26.41 16.90
CA LEU A 250 -8.38 -26.21 15.52
C LEU A 250 -7.96 -27.55 14.89
N ARG A 251 -7.28 -28.43 15.62
CA ARG A 251 -6.98 -29.78 15.13
C ARG A 251 -8.25 -30.57 14.81
N ALA A 252 -9.27 -30.50 15.67
CA ALA A 252 -10.53 -31.18 15.43
C ALA A 252 -11.23 -30.67 14.14
N ALA A 253 -11.10 -29.37 13.84
CA ALA A 253 -11.72 -28.78 12.66
C ALA A 253 -10.93 -29.06 11.36
N PHE A 254 -9.59 -29.09 11.41
CA PHE A 254 -8.76 -29.04 10.22
C PHE A 254 -7.90 -30.28 9.95
N GLU A 255 -7.58 -31.10 10.96
CA GLU A 255 -6.62 -32.23 10.79
C GLU A 255 -7.19 -33.39 9.96
N GLY A 256 -8.51 -33.51 9.90
CA GLY A 256 -9.21 -34.53 9.10
C GLY A 256 -9.34 -34.19 7.61
N LEU A 257 -8.96 -32.99 7.19
CA LEU A 257 -9.02 -32.58 5.79
C LEU A 257 -7.99 -33.34 4.94
N PRO A 258 -8.23 -33.47 3.61
CA PRO A 258 -7.24 -34.01 2.68
C PRO A 258 -5.92 -33.27 2.73
N PRO A 259 -4.79 -33.93 2.36
CA PRO A 259 -3.50 -33.23 2.23
C PRO A 259 -3.60 -32.07 1.26
N VAL A 260 -3.02 -30.92 1.66
CA VAL A 260 -3.00 -29.71 0.84
C VAL A 260 -2.24 -29.92 -0.46
N LYS A 261 -2.75 -29.36 -1.55
CA LYS A 261 -2.10 -29.34 -2.85
C LYS A 261 -1.69 -27.91 -3.13
N PRO A 262 -0.37 -27.59 -3.28
CA PRO A 262 0.05 -26.27 -3.68
C PRO A 262 -0.59 -25.85 -5.00
N LEU A 263 -1.00 -24.58 -5.11
CA LEU A 263 -1.38 -24.02 -6.40
C LEU A 263 -0.15 -24.01 -7.33
N PRO A 264 -0.33 -24.12 -8.65
CA PRO A 264 0.75 -23.96 -9.60
C PRO A 264 1.45 -22.60 -9.39
N ALA A 265 2.79 -22.60 -9.46
CA ALA A 265 3.54 -21.36 -9.44
C ALA A 265 3.17 -20.50 -10.66
N ARG A 266 2.97 -19.19 -10.43
CA ARG A 266 2.85 -18.23 -11.53
C ARG A 266 4.23 -17.97 -12.14
N HIS A 267 4.27 -17.84 -13.45
CA HIS A 267 5.49 -17.55 -14.22
C HIS A 267 5.20 -16.38 -15.16
N ASP A 268 4.85 -15.23 -14.58
CA ASP A 268 4.54 -14.03 -15.34
C ASP A 268 5.83 -13.39 -15.86
N ALA A 269 5.81 -12.94 -17.11
CA ALA A 269 6.93 -12.22 -17.70
C ALA A 269 6.80 -10.73 -17.42
N PHE A 270 7.84 -10.13 -16.87
CA PHE A 270 7.92 -8.70 -16.64
C PHE A 270 8.94 -8.07 -17.59
N HIS A 271 8.59 -6.91 -18.13
CA HIS A 271 9.42 -6.19 -19.09
C HIS A 271 9.66 -4.76 -18.64
N ASP A 272 10.74 -4.14 -19.10
CA ASP A 272 10.99 -2.72 -18.89
C ASP A 272 9.81 -1.89 -19.41
N THR A 273 9.42 -0.90 -18.63
CA THR A 273 8.36 0.04 -19.01
C THR A 273 8.76 0.83 -20.26
N GLN A 274 7.85 0.99 -21.20
CA GLN A 274 8.07 1.82 -22.38
C GLN A 274 8.08 3.30 -21.98
N PRO A 275 9.19 4.02 -22.20
CA PRO A 275 9.25 5.44 -21.83
C PRO A 275 8.32 6.29 -22.68
N GLY A 276 7.96 7.45 -22.17
CA GLY A 276 7.12 8.41 -22.88
C GLY A 276 6.19 9.18 -21.96
N VAL A 277 5.41 10.07 -22.55
CA VAL A 277 4.37 10.83 -21.84
C VAL A 277 3.00 10.31 -22.26
N PHE A 278 2.20 9.95 -21.26
CA PHE A 278 0.84 9.46 -21.41
C PHE A 278 -0.10 10.46 -20.74
N PHE A 279 -1.21 10.77 -21.39
CA PHE A 279 -2.13 11.79 -20.92
C PHE A 279 -3.56 11.27 -20.90
N ILE A 280 -4.25 11.52 -19.79
CA ILE A 280 -5.68 11.28 -19.60
C ILE A 280 -6.36 12.62 -19.33
N TYR A 281 -7.30 12.96 -20.20
CA TYR A 281 -8.07 14.18 -20.03
C TYR A 281 -9.15 14.02 -18.96
N LYS A 282 -9.16 14.92 -18.00
CA LYS A 282 -10.21 15.06 -17.00
C LYS A 282 -10.58 16.53 -16.86
N GLU A 283 -11.80 16.88 -17.30
CA GLU A 283 -12.25 18.26 -17.46
C GLU A 283 -12.49 18.96 -16.12
N ASP A 284 -13.04 18.23 -15.17
CA ASP A 284 -13.60 18.72 -13.91
C ASP A 284 -12.58 18.88 -12.77
N VAL A 285 -11.26 18.90 -13.10
CA VAL A 285 -10.19 19.05 -12.12
C VAL A 285 -9.34 20.28 -12.39
N ASN A 286 -8.88 20.93 -11.31
CA ASN A 286 -7.96 22.08 -11.35
C ASN A 286 -6.53 21.72 -10.92
N GLN A 287 -6.30 20.44 -10.67
CA GLN A 287 -5.01 19.85 -10.35
C GLN A 287 -4.67 18.76 -11.37
N SER A 288 -3.42 18.44 -11.47
CA SER A 288 -2.94 17.28 -12.21
C SER A 288 -2.38 16.26 -11.24
N ASN A 289 -2.77 15.00 -11.44
CA ASN A 289 -2.12 13.86 -10.83
C ASN A 289 -1.08 13.32 -11.81
N VAL A 290 0.18 13.43 -11.46
CA VAL A 290 1.31 12.95 -12.28
C VAL A 290 1.92 11.75 -11.60
N GLN A 291 2.10 10.66 -12.36
CA GLN A 291 2.81 9.48 -11.91
C GLN A 291 3.99 9.18 -12.84
N ILE A 292 5.18 9.13 -12.26
CA ILE A 292 6.40 8.71 -12.93
C ILE A 292 6.65 7.26 -12.54
N VAL A 293 6.54 6.34 -13.51
CA VAL A 293 6.46 4.91 -13.22
C VAL A 293 7.44 4.07 -14.03
N GLY A 294 7.83 2.96 -13.47
CA GLY A 294 8.68 1.94 -14.08
C GLY A 294 8.56 0.62 -13.34
N LEU A 295 9.30 -0.39 -13.77
CA LEU A 295 9.37 -1.65 -13.07
C LEU A 295 10.24 -1.49 -11.81
N GLY A 296 9.75 -1.99 -10.68
CA GLY A 296 10.46 -2.07 -9.41
C GLY A 296 11.13 -3.43 -9.22
N THR A 297 11.04 -3.99 -8.01
CA THR A 297 11.62 -5.30 -7.68
C THR A 297 10.72 -6.06 -6.70
N ASP A 298 11.13 -7.23 -6.27
CA ASP A 298 10.48 -8.03 -5.23
C ASP A 298 11.34 -8.15 -3.97
N ARG A 299 10.77 -8.67 -2.90
CA ARG A 299 11.44 -8.81 -1.59
C ARG A 299 12.51 -9.91 -1.54
N HIS A 300 12.64 -10.76 -2.57
CA HIS A 300 13.76 -11.71 -2.67
C HIS A 300 15.05 -11.04 -3.10
N ASN A 301 14.98 -9.82 -3.63
CA ASN A 301 16.14 -9.04 -3.99
C ASN A 301 16.96 -8.68 -2.73
N PRO A 302 18.23 -9.10 -2.62
CA PRO A 302 19.07 -8.84 -1.45
C PRO A 302 19.34 -7.36 -1.22
N ASP A 303 19.15 -6.50 -2.22
CA ASP A 303 19.37 -5.05 -2.10
C ASP A 303 18.16 -4.31 -1.49
N VAL A 304 17.05 -5.00 -1.19
CA VAL A 304 15.82 -4.36 -0.64
C VAL A 304 16.08 -3.50 0.59
N PRO A 305 16.92 -3.87 1.58
CA PRO A 305 17.23 -2.97 2.70
C PRO A 305 17.90 -1.67 2.25
N THR A 306 18.81 -1.74 1.26
CA THR A 306 19.47 -0.56 0.68
C THR A 306 18.48 0.30 -0.11
N LEU A 307 17.60 -0.35 -0.88
CA LEU A 307 16.54 0.33 -1.63
C LEU A 307 15.53 1.02 -0.71
N ALA A 308 15.20 0.44 0.43
CA ALA A 308 14.34 1.07 1.42
C ALA A 308 14.94 2.38 1.96
N VAL A 309 16.25 2.39 2.29
CA VAL A 309 16.97 3.61 2.71
C VAL A 309 17.01 4.64 1.57
N MET A 310 17.28 4.20 0.33
CA MET A 310 17.29 5.06 -0.83
C MET A 310 15.91 5.69 -1.09
N ASN A 311 14.84 4.94 -0.94
CA ASN A 311 13.46 5.43 -1.08
C ASN A 311 13.12 6.48 -0.02
N ASP A 312 13.53 6.29 1.21
CA ASP A 312 13.32 7.26 2.28
C ASP A 312 14.01 8.60 1.94
N ILE A 313 15.25 8.54 1.47
CA ILE A 313 15.99 9.74 1.02
C ILE A 313 15.33 10.38 -0.20
N LEU A 314 14.83 9.59 -1.17
CA LEU A 314 14.20 10.11 -2.38
C LEU A 314 12.86 10.78 -2.09
N GLY A 315 11.93 10.06 -1.47
CA GLY A 315 10.53 10.47 -1.38
C GLY A 315 9.78 9.98 -0.14
N GLY A 316 10.48 9.46 0.89
CA GLY A 316 9.88 8.83 2.05
C GLY A 316 9.31 9.77 3.11
N GLY A 317 9.42 11.09 2.95
CA GLY A 317 8.88 12.00 3.95
C GLY A 317 9.26 13.47 3.73
N PHE A 318 8.96 14.32 4.71
CA PHE A 318 9.19 15.77 4.62
C PHE A 318 10.66 16.17 4.43
N ALA A 319 11.60 15.34 4.85
CA ALA A 319 13.02 15.59 4.70
C ALA A 319 13.63 14.98 3.40
N SER A 320 12.81 14.31 2.59
CA SER A 320 13.24 13.69 1.34
C SER A 320 13.59 14.70 0.26
N ARG A 321 14.43 14.29 -0.71
CA ARG A 321 14.90 15.16 -1.80
C ARG A 321 13.73 15.68 -2.63
N LEU A 322 12.76 14.83 -2.97
CA LEU A 322 11.58 15.23 -3.74
C LEU A 322 10.75 16.28 -2.98
N PHE A 323 10.45 16.02 -1.71
CA PHE A 323 9.63 16.95 -0.93
C PHE A 323 10.33 18.30 -0.74
N GLN A 324 11.60 18.28 -0.37
CA GLN A 324 12.37 19.51 -0.16
C GLN A 324 12.52 20.32 -1.45
N LYS A 325 12.82 19.66 -2.58
CA LYS A 325 13.01 20.38 -3.85
C LYS A 325 11.71 20.83 -4.47
N VAL A 326 10.76 19.90 -4.69
CA VAL A 326 9.58 20.20 -5.51
C VAL A 326 8.52 20.96 -4.73
N ARG A 327 8.31 20.61 -3.45
CA ARG A 327 7.28 21.24 -2.62
C ARG A 327 7.82 22.44 -1.83
N THR A 328 8.93 22.26 -1.08
CA THR A 328 9.38 23.30 -0.14
C THR A 328 10.11 24.43 -0.84
N GLU A 329 11.08 24.12 -1.70
CA GLU A 329 11.92 25.12 -2.37
C GLU A 329 11.19 25.78 -3.55
N LEU A 330 10.60 24.96 -4.43
CA LEU A 330 9.99 25.45 -5.67
C LEU A 330 8.48 25.75 -5.51
N GLY A 331 7.80 25.24 -4.50
CA GLY A 331 6.37 25.46 -4.28
C GLY A 331 5.47 24.89 -5.38
N LEU A 332 5.96 23.90 -6.14
CA LEU A 332 5.29 23.38 -7.35
C LEU A 332 4.26 22.29 -7.05
N ALA A 333 4.38 21.56 -5.94
CA ALA A 333 3.49 20.44 -5.64
C ALA A 333 2.84 20.55 -4.27
N TYR A 334 1.60 20.09 -4.16
CA TYR A 334 0.92 19.88 -2.88
C TYR A 334 1.46 18.64 -2.17
N ALA A 335 1.60 17.54 -2.91
CA ALA A 335 2.22 16.31 -2.45
C ALA A 335 3.19 15.78 -3.50
N VAL A 336 4.31 15.26 -3.06
CA VAL A 336 5.29 14.59 -3.90
C VAL A 336 6.05 13.56 -3.07
N GLY A 337 6.20 12.35 -3.62
CA GLY A 337 6.92 11.27 -2.94
C GLY A 337 6.86 9.97 -3.73
N GLY A 338 7.52 8.95 -3.22
CA GLY A 338 7.56 7.62 -3.83
C GLY A 338 8.96 7.05 -3.93
N GLY A 339 9.11 5.95 -4.68
CA GLY A 339 10.37 5.24 -4.85
C GLY A 339 10.20 3.90 -5.56
N ILE A 340 11.19 3.02 -5.41
CA ILE A 340 11.17 1.66 -5.95
C ILE A 340 10.30 0.78 -5.05
N GLY A 341 9.22 0.23 -5.59
CA GLY A 341 8.40 -0.75 -4.90
C GLY A 341 9.05 -2.13 -4.86
N PHE A 342 8.66 -2.92 -3.84
CA PHE A 342 9.02 -4.33 -3.72
C PHE A 342 7.87 -5.11 -3.09
N SER A 343 7.26 -6.02 -3.86
CA SER A 343 6.19 -6.90 -3.39
C SER A 343 6.74 -8.25 -2.92
N TYR A 344 5.88 -9.13 -2.45
CA TYR A 344 6.32 -10.41 -1.90
C TYR A 344 6.76 -11.42 -2.97
N ASP A 345 6.05 -11.52 -4.09
CA ASP A 345 6.19 -12.63 -5.06
C ASP A 345 6.46 -12.19 -6.50
N HIS A 346 6.45 -10.89 -6.77
CA HIS A 346 6.69 -10.33 -8.10
C HIS A 346 7.33 -8.95 -8.01
N PRO A 347 7.95 -8.43 -9.07
CA PRO A 347 8.43 -7.06 -9.09
C PRO A 347 7.27 -6.06 -8.93
N ALA A 348 7.31 -5.23 -7.89
CA ALA A 348 6.38 -4.12 -7.73
C ALA A 348 6.71 -2.98 -8.73
N THR A 349 5.98 -1.89 -8.68
CA THR A 349 6.26 -0.71 -9.53
C THR A 349 7.26 0.23 -8.85
N PHE A 350 8.22 0.79 -9.61
CA PHE A 350 8.77 2.09 -9.25
C PHE A 350 7.67 3.14 -9.48
N ARG A 351 7.41 3.98 -8.51
CA ARG A 351 6.40 5.04 -8.64
C ARG A 351 6.78 6.27 -7.84
N VAL A 352 6.71 7.42 -8.50
CA VAL A 352 6.75 8.74 -7.88
C VAL A 352 5.49 9.48 -8.26
N ASP A 353 4.72 9.86 -7.25
CA ASP A 353 3.49 10.63 -7.37
C ASP A 353 3.77 12.11 -7.20
N VAL A 354 3.16 12.95 -8.03
CA VAL A 354 3.22 14.42 -7.92
C VAL A 354 1.80 14.98 -8.09
N LEU A 355 1.25 15.50 -7.01
CA LEU A 355 -0.03 16.22 -7.03
C LEU A 355 0.25 17.72 -7.11
N THR A 356 -0.17 18.36 -8.20
CA THR A 356 0.19 19.74 -8.52
C THR A 356 -0.98 20.49 -9.16
N LYS A 357 -0.91 21.82 -9.18
CA LYS A 357 -1.86 22.64 -9.95
C LYS A 357 -1.64 22.42 -11.45
N SER A 358 -2.71 22.47 -12.25
CA SER A 358 -2.62 22.32 -13.70
C SER A 358 -1.54 23.21 -14.35
N ALA A 359 -1.43 24.47 -13.93
CA ALA A 359 -0.42 25.41 -14.43
C ALA A 359 1.02 25.06 -14.03
N SER A 360 1.25 24.22 -13.04
CA SER A 360 2.59 23.84 -12.56
C SER A 360 2.98 22.41 -12.99
N THR A 361 2.14 21.71 -13.74
CA THR A 361 2.30 20.29 -14.07
C THR A 361 3.66 19.99 -14.71
N VAL A 362 4.04 20.73 -15.74
CA VAL A 362 5.30 20.49 -16.46
C VAL A 362 6.53 20.79 -15.59
N ASP A 363 6.51 21.91 -14.87
CA ASP A 363 7.64 22.31 -14.03
C ASP A 363 7.82 21.36 -12.85
N ALA A 364 6.71 20.94 -12.21
CA ALA A 364 6.74 19.94 -11.13
C ALA A 364 7.26 18.58 -11.62
N THR A 365 6.81 18.14 -12.80
CA THR A 365 7.27 16.89 -13.43
C THR A 365 8.76 16.93 -13.75
N LYS A 366 9.24 18.03 -14.38
CA LYS A 366 10.67 18.23 -14.67
C LYS A 366 11.52 18.21 -13.40
N ALA A 367 11.06 18.90 -12.36
CA ALA A 367 11.76 18.94 -11.07
C ALA A 367 11.84 17.54 -10.44
N ALA A 368 10.74 16.78 -10.46
CA ALA A 368 10.70 15.40 -9.93
C ALA A 368 11.64 14.47 -10.73
N LEU A 369 11.60 14.52 -12.07
CA LEU A 369 12.51 13.74 -12.93
C LEU A 369 13.98 14.08 -12.68
N ALA A 370 14.29 15.36 -12.45
CA ALA A 370 15.65 15.79 -12.13
C ALA A 370 16.13 15.23 -10.77
N GLU A 371 15.26 15.18 -9.77
CA GLU A 371 15.59 14.57 -8.47
C GLU A 371 15.79 13.05 -8.58
N ILE A 372 14.94 12.34 -9.34
CA ILE A 372 15.10 10.92 -9.63
C ILE A 372 16.45 10.66 -10.33
N ALA A 373 16.75 11.39 -11.40
CA ALA A 373 18.02 11.27 -12.11
C ALA A 373 19.22 11.64 -11.22
N GLY A 374 19.02 12.60 -10.32
CA GLY A 374 20.00 13.05 -9.34
C GLY A 374 20.47 11.96 -8.37
N LEU A 375 19.69 10.89 -8.13
CA LEU A 375 20.12 9.79 -7.26
C LEU A 375 21.37 9.07 -7.78
N SER A 376 21.52 8.92 -9.10
CA SER A 376 22.67 8.24 -9.69
C SER A 376 23.86 9.18 -9.93
N THR A 377 23.67 10.50 -9.88
CA THR A 377 24.68 11.50 -10.23
C THR A 377 25.16 12.36 -9.06
N ARG A 378 24.31 12.56 -8.05
CA ARG A 378 24.65 13.31 -6.82
C ARG A 378 24.88 12.31 -5.68
N PRO A 379 26.09 12.28 -5.08
CA PRO A 379 26.39 11.39 -3.97
C PRO A 379 25.40 11.55 -2.81
N PHE A 380 25.13 10.46 -2.12
CA PHE A 380 24.43 10.49 -0.84
C PHE A 380 25.37 11.00 0.25
N THR A 381 24.81 11.66 1.26
CA THR A 381 25.54 12.17 2.40
C THR A 381 25.37 11.25 3.64
N ASP A 382 26.31 11.32 4.59
CA ASP A 382 26.18 10.60 5.86
C ASP A 382 24.95 11.08 6.67
N ASP A 383 24.60 12.37 6.58
CA ASP A 383 23.42 12.93 7.24
C ASP A 383 22.11 12.39 6.65
N GLU A 384 22.01 12.26 5.32
CA GLU A 384 20.87 11.62 4.66
C GLU A 384 20.75 10.16 5.07
N LEU A 385 21.86 9.41 5.04
CA LEU A 385 21.90 8.00 5.45
C LEU A 385 21.46 7.85 6.90
N LYS A 386 22.03 8.67 7.80
CA LYS A 386 21.70 8.59 9.23
C LYS A 386 20.22 8.85 9.46
N ARG A 387 19.68 9.93 8.89
CA ARG A 387 18.27 10.30 9.05
C ARG A 387 17.34 9.20 8.52
N ALA A 388 17.59 8.72 7.30
CA ALA A 388 16.75 7.67 6.69
C ALA A 388 16.80 6.36 7.50
N LYS A 389 17.95 5.99 8.03
CA LYS A 389 18.06 4.81 8.91
C LYS A 389 17.32 5.02 10.23
N ASP A 390 17.46 6.19 10.85
CA ASP A 390 16.74 6.52 12.08
C ASP A 390 15.22 6.46 11.86
N ASP A 391 14.72 7.03 10.76
CA ASP A 391 13.30 7.02 10.40
C ASP A 391 12.77 5.60 10.16
N LEU A 392 13.49 4.80 9.38
CA LEU A 392 13.10 3.43 9.07
C LEU A 392 13.17 2.51 10.28
N LEU A 393 14.22 2.61 11.12
CA LEU A 393 14.38 1.78 12.32
C LEU A 393 13.37 2.15 13.41
N ASN A 394 13.04 3.45 13.56
CA ASN A 394 12.00 3.89 14.48
C ASN A 394 10.61 3.44 14.00
N SER A 395 10.29 3.65 12.73
CA SER A 395 9.01 3.22 12.15
C SER A 395 8.84 1.70 12.16
N PHE A 396 9.94 0.94 12.06
CA PHE A 396 9.92 -0.51 12.15
C PHE A 396 9.36 -1.00 13.48
N LEU A 397 9.72 -0.37 14.61
CA LEU A 397 9.18 -0.73 15.92
C LEU A 397 7.67 -0.52 15.99
N PHE A 398 7.16 0.60 15.48
CA PHE A 398 5.72 0.88 15.46
C PHE A 398 4.93 -0.01 14.47
N ARG A 399 5.61 -0.55 13.47
CA ARG A 399 5.00 -1.49 12.52
C ARG A 399 4.70 -2.85 13.16
N TYR A 400 5.44 -3.23 14.21
CA TYR A 400 5.33 -4.51 14.89
C TYR A 400 5.18 -4.35 16.41
N ASP A 401 4.51 -3.28 16.87
CA ASP A 401 4.35 -2.92 18.28
C ASP A 401 3.22 -3.72 18.98
N THR A 402 2.32 -4.34 18.23
CA THR A 402 1.26 -5.21 18.77
C THR A 402 1.45 -6.66 18.36
N ARG A 403 0.89 -7.58 19.17
CA ARG A 403 0.92 -9.01 18.89
C ARG A 403 0.23 -9.34 17.57
N ASP A 404 -0.90 -8.70 17.28
CA ASP A 404 -1.66 -8.91 16.04
C ASP A 404 -0.90 -8.46 14.80
N LYS A 405 -0.16 -7.35 14.85
CA LYS A 405 0.69 -6.92 13.74
C LYS A 405 1.82 -7.92 13.47
N VAL A 406 2.42 -8.47 14.53
CA VAL A 406 3.44 -9.54 14.40
C VAL A 406 2.82 -10.80 13.80
N LEU A 407 1.65 -11.23 14.30
CA LEU A 407 0.92 -12.38 13.78
C LEU A 407 0.58 -12.22 12.29
N ALA A 408 0.00 -11.09 11.90
CA ALA A 408 -0.35 -10.81 10.51
C ALA A 408 0.86 -10.90 9.57
N GLU A 409 2.00 -10.30 9.96
CA GLU A 409 3.22 -10.40 9.15
C GLU A 409 3.76 -11.83 9.09
N ARG A 410 3.74 -12.61 10.19
CA ARG A 410 4.16 -14.01 10.19
C ARG A 410 3.28 -14.87 9.28
N VAL A 411 1.97 -14.61 9.24
CA VAL A 411 1.03 -15.26 8.31
C VAL A 411 1.38 -14.95 6.86
N LEU A 412 1.66 -13.69 6.53
CA LEU A 412 2.05 -13.27 5.18
C LEU A 412 3.41 -13.87 4.76
N LEU A 413 4.40 -13.87 5.65
CA LEU A 413 5.70 -14.49 5.38
C LEU A 413 5.56 -16.00 5.12
N GLU A 414 4.73 -16.70 5.91
CA GLU A 414 4.40 -18.13 5.68
C GLU A 414 3.69 -18.33 4.34
N PHE A 415 2.74 -17.45 4.01
CA PHE A 415 1.97 -17.51 2.77
C PHE A 415 2.87 -17.44 1.55
N TYR A 416 3.80 -16.48 1.52
CA TYR A 416 4.74 -16.28 0.42
C TYR A 416 6.03 -17.11 0.53
N GLY A 417 6.17 -17.94 1.58
CA GLY A 417 7.30 -18.86 1.71
C GLY A 417 8.61 -18.22 2.18
N TYR A 418 8.55 -17.10 2.89
CA TYR A 418 9.72 -16.44 3.45
C TYR A 418 10.23 -17.16 4.70
N PRO A 419 11.55 -17.05 5.01
CA PRO A 419 12.11 -17.57 6.26
C PRO A 419 11.46 -16.96 7.51
N ALA A 420 11.36 -17.75 8.58
CA ALA A 420 10.75 -17.30 9.83
C ALA A 420 11.51 -16.11 10.48
N ASP A 421 12.80 -15.95 10.22
CA ASP A 421 13.65 -14.89 10.72
C ASP A 421 13.84 -13.72 9.74
N TYR A 422 12.94 -13.62 8.72
CA TYR A 422 13.04 -12.59 7.69
C TYR A 422 13.05 -11.17 8.26
N LEU A 423 12.21 -10.88 9.25
CA LEU A 423 12.13 -9.54 9.86
C LEU A 423 13.42 -9.14 10.57
N GLU A 424 13.99 -10.06 11.33
CA GLU A 424 15.22 -9.87 12.09
C GLU A 424 16.41 -9.69 11.15
N THR A 425 16.46 -10.51 10.10
CA THR A 425 17.47 -10.43 9.03
C THR A 425 17.38 -9.13 8.26
N TYR A 426 16.15 -8.72 7.86
CA TYR A 426 15.90 -7.45 7.18
C TYR A 426 16.33 -6.26 8.02
N LYS A 427 15.92 -6.21 9.30
CA LYS A 427 16.32 -5.14 10.23
C LYS A 427 17.83 -5.05 10.35
N THR A 428 18.50 -6.19 10.55
CA THR A 428 19.97 -6.25 10.68
C THR A 428 20.67 -5.79 9.39
N ALA A 429 20.13 -6.12 8.22
CA ALA A 429 20.67 -5.68 6.95
C ALA A 429 20.50 -4.15 6.77
N LEU A 430 19.35 -3.61 7.15
CA LEU A 430 19.08 -2.17 7.12
C LEU A 430 20.05 -1.37 7.99
N GLU A 431 20.37 -1.88 9.19
CA GLU A 431 21.36 -1.27 10.10
C GLU A 431 22.77 -1.19 9.48
N LYS A 432 23.12 -2.10 8.59
CA LYS A 432 24.43 -2.20 7.95
C LYS A 432 24.59 -1.37 6.68
N VAL A 433 23.51 -0.86 6.11
CA VAL A 433 23.56 -0.05 4.87
C VAL A 433 24.54 1.11 5.00
N THR A 434 25.37 1.31 3.98
CA THR A 434 26.38 2.38 3.89
C THR A 434 26.09 3.35 2.73
N VAL A 435 26.73 4.51 2.72
CA VAL A 435 26.69 5.44 1.59
C VAL A 435 27.20 4.81 0.29
N ALA A 436 28.20 3.93 0.38
CA ALA A 436 28.73 3.21 -0.78
C ALA A 436 27.69 2.27 -1.39
N ASP A 437 26.91 1.58 -0.54
CA ASP A 437 25.81 0.71 -0.99
C ASP A 437 24.71 1.52 -1.70
N LEU A 438 24.32 2.68 -1.14
CA LEU A 438 23.37 3.59 -1.75
C LEU A 438 23.81 4.07 -3.14
N ASN A 439 25.06 4.51 -3.27
CA ASN A 439 25.61 4.96 -4.55
C ASN A 439 25.67 3.82 -5.59
N THR A 440 25.92 2.59 -5.14
CA THR A 440 25.93 1.41 -6.01
C THR A 440 24.50 1.05 -6.44
N ALA A 441 23.55 1.01 -5.49
CA ALA A 441 22.16 0.73 -5.77
C ALA A 441 21.51 1.76 -6.69
N ALA A 442 21.79 3.06 -6.49
CA ALA A 442 21.28 4.11 -7.36
C ALA A 442 21.70 3.91 -8.83
N LYS A 443 22.96 3.56 -9.09
CA LYS A 443 23.44 3.25 -10.44
C LYS A 443 22.82 1.98 -11.02
N LYS A 444 22.52 1.00 -10.17
CA LYS A 444 21.96 -0.30 -10.58
C LYS A 444 20.45 -0.25 -10.87
N TYR A 445 19.70 0.58 -10.14
CA TYR A 445 18.23 0.55 -10.17
C TYR A 445 17.57 1.81 -10.73
N ILE A 446 18.28 2.95 -10.79
CA ILE A 446 17.70 4.21 -11.28
C ILE A 446 18.03 4.41 -12.76
N HIS A 447 17.03 4.20 -13.60
CA HIS A 447 17.12 4.32 -15.05
C HIS A 447 16.06 5.27 -15.59
N PRO A 448 16.29 6.60 -15.56
CA PRO A 448 15.27 7.59 -15.98
C PRO A 448 14.74 7.36 -17.41
N ASN A 449 15.58 6.80 -18.29
CA ASN A 449 15.22 6.47 -19.68
C ASN A 449 14.30 5.24 -19.83
N LYS A 450 13.96 4.56 -18.75
CA LYS A 450 13.01 3.44 -18.69
C LYS A 450 11.73 3.81 -17.94
N LEU A 451 11.52 5.09 -17.61
CA LEU A 451 10.35 5.55 -16.90
C LEU A 451 9.31 6.13 -17.86
N ALA A 452 8.05 5.86 -17.58
CA ALA A 452 6.91 6.53 -18.20
C ALA A 452 6.37 7.63 -17.28
N VAL A 453 5.81 8.67 -17.88
CA VAL A 453 5.12 9.76 -17.19
C VAL A 453 3.65 9.70 -17.58
N LEU A 454 2.79 9.40 -16.62
CA LEU A 454 1.34 9.51 -16.79
C LEU A 454 0.85 10.80 -16.15
N VAL A 455 0.01 11.53 -16.86
CA VAL A 455 -0.62 12.76 -16.37
C VAL A 455 -2.13 12.63 -16.53
N VAL A 456 -2.85 12.77 -15.42
CA VAL A 456 -4.32 12.91 -15.40
C VAL A 456 -4.64 14.34 -15.03
N GLY A 457 -5.40 15.07 -15.87
CA GLY A 457 -5.70 16.46 -15.60
C GLY A 457 -6.42 17.20 -16.74
N ASN A 458 -6.67 18.49 -16.51
CA ASN A 458 -7.34 19.36 -17.49
C ASN A 458 -6.31 19.93 -18.50
N GLY A 459 -6.19 19.29 -19.66
CA GLY A 459 -5.20 19.62 -20.69
C GLY A 459 -5.16 21.10 -21.09
N PRO A 460 -6.26 21.79 -21.38
CA PRO A 460 -6.30 23.21 -21.69
C PRO A 460 -5.65 24.12 -20.63
N GLU A 461 -5.64 23.70 -19.38
CA GLU A 461 -5.06 24.46 -18.25
C GLU A 461 -3.58 24.15 -18.01
N ILE A 462 -3.03 23.09 -18.60
CA ILE A 462 -1.63 22.73 -18.49
C ILE A 462 -0.80 23.61 -19.45
N LYS A 463 -0.10 24.61 -18.90
CA LYS A 463 0.75 25.56 -19.66
C LYS A 463 2.07 25.79 -18.95
N PRO A 464 3.22 25.52 -19.62
CA PRO A 464 3.36 25.06 -21.02
C PRO A 464 2.77 23.64 -21.20
N GLY A 465 2.54 23.23 -22.45
CA GLY A 465 2.01 21.92 -22.77
C GLY A 465 2.96 20.76 -22.43
N LEU A 466 2.41 19.54 -22.30
CA LEU A 466 3.17 18.35 -21.94
C LEU A 466 4.24 17.96 -22.96
N ASP A 467 4.13 18.40 -24.20
CA ASP A 467 5.15 18.25 -25.25
C ASP A 467 6.49 18.89 -24.87
N THR A 468 6.47 19.93 -24.04
CA THR A 468 7.68 20.59 -23.53
C THR A 468 8.44 19.79 -22.46
N LEU A 469 7.96 18.61 -22.08
CA LEU A 469 8.73 17.66 -21.26
C LEU A 469 9.91 17.04 -22.02
N ASP A 470 9.89 17.11 -23.37
CA ASP A 470 10.91 16.56 -24.26
C ASP A 470 11.16 15.03 -24.08
N LEU A 471 10.10 14.31 -23.71
CA LEU A 471 10.11 12.84 -23.50
C LEU A 471 9.41 12.08 -24.65
N GLY A 472 9.36 12.70 -25.84
CA GLY A 472 8.70 12.17 -27.03
C GLY A 472 7.25 12.67 -27.18
N THR A 473 6.52 12.08 -28.13
CA THR A 473 5.14 12.46 -28.43
C THR A 473 4.23 12.10 -27.26
N VAL A 474 3.36 13.02 -26.86
CA VAL A 474 2.33 12.78 -25.85
C VAL A 474 1.28 11.83 -26.42
N LYS A 475 1.04 10.72 -25.72
CA LYS A 475 0.05 9.69 -26.10
C LYS A 475 -1.19 9.85 -25.23
N THR A 476 -2.35 10.09 -25.84
CA THR A 476 -3.63 10.08 -25.11
C THR A 476 -4.03 8.64 -24.78
N VAL A 477 -4.42 8.42 -23.53
CA VAL A 477 -4.95 7.13 -23.04
C VAL A 477 -6.48 7.23 -22.98
N ASP A 478 -7.17 6.29 -23.62
CA ASP A 478 -8.62 6.16 -23.56
C ASP A 478 -9.01 5.34 -22.33
N ILE A 479 -9.84 5.92 -21.47
CA ILE A 479 -10.38 5.29 -20.26
C ILE A 479 -11.90 5.03 -20.38
N THR A 480 -12.43 5.06 -21.59
CA THR A 480 -13.86 4.77 -21.81
C THR A 480 -14.21 3.39 -21.27
N ILE A 481 -15.29 3.33 -20.49
CA ILE A 481 -15.80 2.08 -19.92
C ILE A 481 -16.52 1.29 -21.02
N PRO A 482 -16.04 0.07 -21.34
CA PRO A 482 -16.68 -0.75 -22.35
C PRO A 482 -18.12 -1.08 -21.98
N GLN A 483 -19.05 -0.87 -22.91
CA GLN A 483 -20.43 -1.28 -22.73
C GLN A 483 -20.61 -2.75 -23.18
N PRO A 484 -21.43 -3.54 -22.48
CA PRO A 484 -21.79 -4.87 -22.93
C PRO A 484 -22.38 -4.80 -24.33
N LYS A 485 -21.98 -5.72 -25.21
CA LYS A 485 -22.63 -5.84 -26.52
C LYS A 485 -24.10 -6.12 -26.28
N ALA A 486 -25.00 -5.34 -26.92
CA ALA A 486 -26.43 -5.60 -26.90
C ALA A 486 -26.68 -7.06 -27.29
N SER A 487 -27.45 -7.78 -26.48
CA SER A 487 -27.79 -9.16 -26.81
C SER A 487 -28.58 -9.18 -28.11
N ALA A 488 -28.28 -10.10 -29.02
CA ALA A 488 -28.97 -10.25 -30.30
C ALA A 488 -30.51 -10.43 -30.18
N ALA A 489 -31.06 -10.44 -28.97
CA ALA A 489 -32.49 -10.47 -28.67
C ALA A 489 -33.12 -9.08 -28.62
N GLU A 490 -32.34 -8.00 -28.44
CA GLU A 490 -32.87 -6.61 -28.41
C GLU A 490 -32.89 -5.95 -29.79
N GLU A 491 -32.13 -6.46 -30.77
CA GLU A 491 -32.17 -5.98 -32.16
C GLU A 491 -33.41 -6.45 -32.95
N LYS A 492 -34.30 -7.24 -32.34
CA LYS A 492 -35.51 -7.76 -32.97
C LYS A 492 -36.82 -7.18 -32.42
N LYS A 493 -36.77 -6.10 -31.70
CA LYS A 493 -37.93 -5.30 -31.33
C LYS A 493 -37.80 -3.94 -32.01
#